data_0b98a8e2c195fa4663077d731c8206d6
#
_entry.id   0b98a8e2c195fa4663077d731c8206d6
#
_cell.length_a   1.000
_cell.length_b   1.000
_cell.length_c   1.000
_cell.angle_alpha   90.00
_cell.angle_beta   90.00
_cell.angle_gamma   90.00
#
_symmetry.space_group_name_H-M   'P 1'
#
loop_
_entity.id
_entity.type
_entity.pdbx_description
1 polymer ?
#
loop_
_entity_poly.entity_id
_entity_poly.type
_entity_poly.pdbx_seq_one_letter_code
_entity_poly.pdbx_strand_id
1 'polypeptide(L)'
;MCIRDRVITDPVVEAIEADGTDEVTFAQRELPTITGEMLNALRLNGKTLVVEADNYTIRIAGRDVKSTSAQVSTALSFAPSEYGVTFTLNGGEALPGVVQVEMTGDNAAYTRVYLHNAVKGKWQFLNSYKDNVLEADTAGEYLLTTQNLRFAHVDMTFFIAGLVVIVGIIIAYIVIKKRYWFW
;
A
#
# COMPACT_ATOMS: atom_id res chain seq x y z
N MET A 1 48.07 -26.56 -6.09
CA MET A 1 47.15 -26.07 -7.13
C MET A 1 45.87 -25.71 -6.44
N CYS A 2 45.74 -24.45 -5.97
CA CYS A 2 44.54 -23.99 -5.26
C CYS A 2 43.47 -23.64 -6.30
N ILE A 3 42.44 -24.45 -6.35
CA ILE A 3 41.21 -24.11 -7.04
C ILE A 3 40.59 -22.98 -6.21
N ARG A 4 40.70 -21.73 -6.69
CA ARG A 4 39.85 -20.64 -6.20
C ARG A 4 38.44 -20.99 -6.61
N ASP A 5 37.62 -21.42 -5.66
CA ASP A 5 36.18 -21.43 -5.81
C ASP A 5 35.80 -19.99 -6.21
N ARG A 6 35.40 -19.81 -7.47
CA ARG A 6 34.71 -18.60 -7.90
C ARG A 6 33.38 -18.63 -7.16
N VAL A 7 33.26 -17.85 -6.11
CA VAL A 7 31.97 -17.45 -5.57
C VAL A 7 31.26 -16.78 -6.74
N ILE A 8 30.23 -17.41 -7.26
CA ILE A 8 29.35 -16.82 -8.28
C ILE A 8 28.59 -15.76 -7.53
N THR A 9 29.07 -14.53 -7.55
CA THR A 9 28.38 -13.39 -6.98
C THR A 9 27.16 -13.09 -7.85
N ASP A 10 26.02 -12.88 -7.24
CA ASP A 10 24.80 -12.49 -7.94
C ASP A 10 25.05 -11.15 -8.68
N PRO A 11 24.78 -11.04 -9.98
CA PRO A 11 25.02 -9.83 -10.76
C PRO A 11 24.30 -8.60 -10.21
N VAL A 12 23.18 -8.80 -9.48
CA VAL A 12 22.46 -7.73 -8.81
C VAL A 12 23.24 -7.22 -7.60
N VAL A 13 23.85 -8.11 -6.82
CA VAL A 13 24.71 -7.75 -5.69
C VAL A 13 25.93 -6.99 -6.19
N GLU A 14 26.56 -7.45 -7.27
CA GLU A 14 27.69 -6.76 -7.90
C GLU A 14 27.32 -5.35 -8.37
N ALA A 15 26.13 -5.18 -8.96
CA ALA A 15 25.63 -3.86 -9.36
C ALA A 15 25.33 -2.93 -8.15
N ILE A 16 24.87 -3.50 -7.03
CA ILE A 16 24.65 -2.75 -5.79
C ILE A 16 25.99 -2.31 -5.18
N GLU A 17 27.03 -3.15 -5.26
CA GLU A 17 28.34 -2.88 -4.70
C GLU A 17 29.20 -1.97 -5.60
N ALA A 18 28.86 -1.82 -6.88
CA ALA A 18 29.63 -1.01 -7.83
C ALA A 18 29.60 0.48 -7.45
N ASP A 19 30.74 1.15 -7.48
CA ASP A 19 30.84 2.59 -7.19
C ASP A 19 30.11 3.44 -8.23
N GLY A 20 29.50 4.54 -7.80
CA GLY A 20 29.10 5.66 -8.66
C GLY A 20 27.62 6.00 -8.77
N THR A 21 26.69 5.18 -8.24
CA THR A 21 25.24 5.51 -8.24
C THR A 21 24.62 5.21 -6.89
N ASP A 22 23.77 6.13 -6.41
CA ASP A 22 22.99 5.92 -5.17
C ASP A 22 21.76 5.05 -5.39
N GLU A 23 21.32 4.90 -6.65
CA GLU A 23 20.17 4.09 -7.06
C GLU A 23 20.60 3.05 -8.10
N VAL A 24 20.06 1.83 -7.94
CA VAL A 24 20.23 0.72 -8.89
C VAL A 24 18.86 0.27 -9.35
N THR A 25 18.63 0.33 -10.67
CA THR A 25 17.32 0.05 -11.25
C THR A 25 17.33 -1.24 -12.06
N PHE A 26 16.31 -2.07 -11.85
CA PHE A 26 16.05 -3.29 -12.60
C PHE A 26 14.60 -3.35 -13.07
N ALA A 27 14.37 -4.03 -14.19
CA ALA A 27 13.02 -4.39 -14.59
C ALA A 27 12.50 -5.54 -13.69
N GLN A 28 11.22 -5.52 -13.33
CA GLN A 28 10.59 -6.56 -12.51
C GLN A 28 10.79 -7.98 -13.06
N ARG A 29 10.82 -8.13 -14.38
CA ARG A 29 11.06 -9.42 -15.06
C ARG A 29 12.46 -9.97 -14.85
N GLU A 30 13.43 -9.10 -14.63
CA GLU A 30 14.84 -9.46 -14.39
C GLU A 30 15.07 -9.77 -12.92
N LEU A 31 14.29 -9.13 -12.03
CA LEU A 31 14.40 -9.28 -10.58
C LEU A 31 13.05 -9.62 -9.95
N PRO A 32 12.57 -10.87 -10.09
CA PRO A 32 11.28 -11.29 -9.53
C PRO A 32 11.27 -11.38 -8.00
N THR A 33 12.44 -11.54 -7.39
CA THR A 33 12.58 -11.67 -5.93
C THR A 33 13.86 -10.99 -5.46
N ILE A 34 13.74 -10.19 -4.40
CA ILE A 34 14.88 -9.56 -3.73
C ILE A 34 15.28 -10.47 -2.57
N THR A 35 16.53 -10.93 -2.57
CA THR A 35 17.04 -11.87 -1.56
C THR A 35 17.62 -11.15 -0.35
N GLY A 36 17.83 -11.88 0.75
CA GLY A 36 18.46 -11.35 1.96
C GLY A 36 19.91 -10.86 1.71
N GLU A 37 20.62 -11.46 0.75
CA GLU A 37 21.97 -11.04 0.34
C GLU A 37 21.93 -9.66 -0.32
N MET A 38 21.00 -9.44 -1.26
CA MET A 38 20.77 -8.14 -1.89
C MET A 38 20.38 -7.07 -0.88
N LEU A 39 19.49 -7.41 0.06
CA LEU A 39 19.09 -6.50 1.15
C LEU A 39 20.26 -6.12 2.05
N ASN A 40 21.15 -7.07 2.32
CA ASN A 40 22.37 -6.80 3.10
C ASN A 40 23.34 -5.91 2.33
N ALA A 41 23.55 -6.15 1.05
CA ALA A 41 24.37 -5.30 0.19
C ALA A 41 23.81 -3.86 0.12
N LEU A 42 22.50 -3.69 -0.04
CA LEU A 42 21.84 -2.38 -0.02
C LEU A 42 22.09 -1.64 1.30
N ARG A 43 21.93 -2.36 2.43
CA ARG A 43 22.12 -1.76 3.76
C ARG A 43 23.57 -1.33 3.99
N LEU A 44 24.53 -2.14 3.58
CA LEU A 44 25.96 -1.84 3.76
C LEU A 44 26.43 -0.68 2.89
N ASN A 45 25.92 -0.57 1.66
CA ASN A 45 26.31 0.46 0.70
C ASN A 45 25.41 1.72 0.77
N GLY A 46 24.33 1.69 1.56
CA GLY A 46 23.41 2.83 1.71
C GLY A 46 22.61 3.17 0.45
N LYS A 47 22.58 2.27 -0.54
CA LYS A 47 21.93 2.48 -1.83
C LYS A 47 20.45 2.18 -1.82
N THR A 48 19.76 2.61 -2.87
CA THR A 48 18.34 2.35 -3.12
C THR A 48 18.19 1.40 -4.30
N LEU A 49 17.47 0.31 -4.10
CA LEU A 49 17.06 -0.58 -5.18
C LEU A 49 15.71 -0.13 -5.72
N VAL A 50 15.63 0.01 -7.02
CA VAL A 50 14.41 0.38 -7.75
C VAL A 50 14.04 -0.76 -8.68
N VAL A 51 12.82 -1.26 -8.59
CA VAL A 51 12.29 -2.31 -9.45
C VAL A 51 11.09 -1.76 -10.19
N GLU A 52 11.21 -1.63 -11.51
CA GLU A 52 10.19 -1.06 -12.38
C GLU A 52 9.32 -2.15 -13.01
N ALA A 53 8.01 -1.96 -12.96
CA ALA A 53 6.99 -2.75 -13.63
C ALA A 53 6.03 -1.85 -14.41
N ASP A 54 5.10 -2.43 -15.18
CA ASP A 54 4.22 -1.68 -16.08
C ASP A 54 3.30 -0.68 -15.33
N ASN A 55 2.81 -1.05 -14.13
CA ASN A 55 1.80 -0.28 -13.38
C ASN A 55 2.25 0.12 -11.97
N TYR A 56 3.50 -0.15 -11.62
CA TYR A 56 4.07 0.21 -10.31
C TYR A 56 5.59 0.19 -10.34
N THR A 57 6.18 0.86 -9.37
CA THR A 57 7.63 0.81 -9.09
C THR A 57 7.83 0.50 -7.61
N ILE A 58 8.67 -0.46 -7.29
CA ILE A 58 9.07 -0.79 -5.91
C ILE A 58 10.41 -0.16 -5.63
N ARG A 59 10.55 0.54 -4.49
CA ARG A 59 11.79 1.13 -4.02
C ARG A 59 12.12 0.63 -2.61
N ILE A 60 13.35 0.17 -2.41
CA ILE A 60 13.85 -0.24 -1.10
C ILE A 60 15.16 0.51 -0.86
N ALA A 61 15.14 1.44 0.10
CA ALA A 61 16.35 2.14 0.50
C ALA A 61 17.11 1.31 1.55
N GLY A 62 18.41 1.15 1.37
CA GLY A 62 19.25 0.37 2.29
C GLY A 62 19.18 0.84 3.74
N ARG A 63 19.01 2.16 3.97
CA ARG A 63 18.81 2.75 5.30
C ARG A 63 17.54 2.27 6.01
N ASP A 64 16.53 1.85 5.26
CA ASP A 64 15.22 1.43 5.77
C ASP A 64 15.15 -0.09 5.97
N VAL A 65 16.19 -0.83 5.56
CA VAL A 65 16.30 -2.28 5.74
C VAL A 65 16.64 -2.61 7.20
N LYS A 66 15.67 -3.17 7.92
CA LYS A 66 15.77 -3.60 9.31
C LYS A 66 16.15 -5.08 9.44
N SER A 67 15.70 -5.91 8.50
CA SER A 67 15.96 -7.36 8.48
C SER A 67 16.47 -7.80 7.10
N THR A 68 17.50 -8.60 7.09
CA THR A 68 18.07 -9.21 5.88
C THR A 68 17.71 -10.69 5.74
N SER A 69 16.93 -11.24 6.67
CA SER A 69 16.41 -12.62 6.60
C SER A 69 15.14 -12.75 5.77
N ALA A 70 14.47 -11.63 5.47
CA ALA A 70 13.27 -11.61 4.65
C ALA A 70 13.63 -11.70 3.16
N GLN A 71 12.74 -12.31 2.38
CA GLN A 71 12.74 -12.20 0.92
C GLN A 71 11.56 -11.33 0.52
N VAL A 72 11.70 -10.55 -0.55
CA VAL A 72 10.64 -9.69 -1.06
C VAL A 72 10.30 -10.07 -2.48
N SER A 73 9.06 -10.51 -2.69
CA SER A 73 8.52 -10.67 -4.04
C SER A 73 8.28 -9.30 -4.67
N THR A 74 8.84 -9.08 -5.85
CA THR A 74 8.63 -7.85 -6.62
C THR A 74 7.39 -7.91 -7.49
N ALA A 75 6.77 -9.10 -7.65
CA ALA A 75 5.57 -9.27 -8.44
C ALA A 75 4.33 -8.90 -7.61
N LEU A 76 3.59 -7.86 -8.04
CA LEU A 76 2.30 -7.50 -7.50
C LEU A 76 1.21 -7.95 -8.48
N SER A 77 0.24 -8.70 -7.96
CA SER A 77 -0.93 -9.13 -8.72
C SER A 77 -2.11 -8.25 -8.36
N PHE A 78 -2.63 -7.51 -9.34
CA PHE A 78 -3.77 -6.64 -9.17
C PHE A 78 -5.06 -7.37 -9.54
N ALA A 79 -6.07 -7.32 -8.66
CA ALA A 79 -7.37 -7.91 -8.88
C ALA A 79 -8.49 -6.87 -8.70
N PRO A 80 -9.49 -6.83 -9.60
CA PRO A 80 -10.63 -5.94 -9.43
C PRO A 80 -11.42 -6.29 -8.17
N SER A 81 -11.90 -5.27 -7.47
CA SER A 81 -12.71 -5.36 -6.26
C SER A 81 -13.93 -4.44 -6.38
N GLU A 82 -14.96 -4.65 -5.54
CA GLU A 82 -16.16 -3.82 -5.49
C GLU A 82 -15.84 -2.32 -5.29
N TYR A 83 -14.77 -2.00 -4.57
CA TYR A 83 -14.41 -0.61 -4.21
C TYR A 83 -13.21 -0.07 -4.97
N GLY A 84 -12.60 -0.86 -5.86
CA GLY A 84 -11.40 -0.48 -6.60
C GLY A 84 -10.57 -1.68 -7.02
N VAL A 85 -9.28 -1.66 -6.74
CA VAL A 85 -8.34 -2.72 -7.09
C VAL A 85 -7.58 -3.19 -5.86
N THR A 86 -7.53 -4.49 -5.63
CA THR A 86 -6.69 -5.07 -4.56
C THR A 86 -5.37 -5.57 -5.10
N PHE A 87 -4.34 -5.54 -4.27
CA PHE A 87 -3.07 -6.21 -4.51
C PHE A 87 -2.48 -6.75 -3.21
N THR A 88 -1.66 -7.78 -3.31
CA THR A 88 -0.98 -8.37 -2.16
C THR A 88 0.51 -8.05 -2.22
N LEU A 89 1.04 -7.45 -1.15
CA LEU A 89 2.45 -7.17 -1.01
C LEU A 89 3.13 -8.33 -0.27
N ASN A 90 4.19 -8.86 -0.88
CA ASN A 90 5.03 -9.94 -0.38
C ASN A 90 4.27 -11.19 0.06
N GLY A 91 3.12 -11.50 -0.56
CA GLY A 91 2.34 -12.70 -0.23
C GLY A 91 1.87 -12.79 1.24
N GLY A 92 1.97 -11.71 2.01
CA GLY A 92 1.70 -11.67 3.45
C GLY A 92 2.91 -12.03 4.33
N GLU A 93 4.07 -12.35 3.75
CA GLU A 93 5.32 -12.58 4.48
C GLU A 93 5.94 -11.25 4.93
N ALA A 94 6.66 -11.27 6.06
CA ALA A 94 7.24 -10.07 6.66
C ALA A 94 8.12 -9.28 5.68
N LEU A 95 7.99 -7.94 5.72
CA LEU A 95 8.84 -7.04 4.96
C LEU A 95 10.20 -6.82 5.65
N PRO A 96 11.25 -6.52 4.88
CA PRO A 96 12.58 -6.26 5.44
C PRO A 96 12.67 -4.93 6.21
N GLY A 97 11.68 -4.07 6.07
CA GLY A 97 11.58 -2.74 6.62
C GLY A 97 10.54 -1.94 5.85
N VAL A 98 10.74 -0.66 5.65
CA VAL A 98 9.85 0.16 4.83
C VAL A 98 10.11 -0.11 3.35
N VAL A 99 9.06 -0.48 2.63
CA VAL A 99 9.05 -0.67 1.18
C VAL A 99 8.15 0.41 0.59
N GLN A 100 8.68 1.19 -0.33
CA GLN A 100 7.90 2.18 -1.07
C GLN A 100 7.36 1.53 -2.35
N VAL A 101 6.07 1.67 -2.58
CA VAL A 101 5.39 1.22 -3.80
C VAL A 101 4.75 2.43 -4.46
N GLU A 102 5.34 2.87 -5.56
CA GLU A 102 4.80 3.96 -6.38
C GLU A 102 3.84 3.36 -7.41
N MET A 103 2.61 3.84 -7.43
CA MET A 103 1.59 3.42 -8.40
C MET A 103 1.72 4.24 -9.67
N THR A 104 1.84 3.55 -10.81
CA THR A 104 2.01 4.15 -12.14
C THR A 104 0.89 3.69 -13.08
N GLY A 105 0.82 4.25 -14.29
CA GLY A 105 -0.18 3.90 -15.27
C GLY A 105 -1.62 4.08 -14.75
N ASP A 106 -2.48 3.11 -14.98
CA ASP A 106 -3.89 3.15 -14.59
C ASP A 106 -4.08 3.18 -13.07
N ASN A 107 -3.12 2.63 -12.30
CA ASN A 107 -3.18 2.60 -10.86
C ASN A 107 -2.88 3.95 -10.20
N ALA A 108 -2.27 4.89 -10.90
CA ALA A 108 -2.02 6.25 -10.42
C ALA A 108 -3.31 7.09 -10.22
N ALA A 109 -4.44 6.65 -10.77
CA ALA A 109 -5.72 7.32 -10.59
C ALA A 109 -6.32 7.15 -9.18
N TYR A 110 -5.86 6.17 -8.41
CA TYR A 110 -6.35 5.93 -7.06
C TYR A 110 -5.71 6.88 -6.06
N THR A 111 -6.53 7.42 -5.16
CA THR A 111 -6.10 8.46 -4.20
C THR A 111 -6.03 7.97 -2.76
N ARG A 112 -6.48 6.75 -2.49
CA ARG A 112 -6.58 6.17 -1.16
C ARG A 112 -6.13 4.73 -1.14
N VAL A 113 -5.47 4.34 -0.06
CA VAL A 113 -5.05 2.96 0.20
C VAL A 113 -5.57 2.51 1.55
N TYR A 114 -6.06 1.28 1.58
CA TYR A 114 -6.49 0.60 2.79
C TYR A 114 -5.73 -0.73 2.89
N LEU A 115 -5.36 -1.10 4.11
CA LEU A 115 -4.79 -2.41 4.45
C LEU A 115 -5.91 -3.30 5.02
N HIS A 116 -5.99 -4.53 4.55
CA HIS A 116 -6.91 -5.52 5.08
C HIS A 116 -6.40 -6.04 6.44
N ASN A 117 -7.17 -5.79 7.49
CA ASN A 117 -6.90 -6.37 8.79
C ASN A 117 -7.60 -7.75 8.87
N ALA A 118 -6.85 -8.82 8.62
CA ALA A 118 -7.37 -10.19 8.58
C ALA A 118 -8.03 -10.62 9.92
N VAL A 119 -7.55 -10.11 11.06
CA VAL A 119 -8.09 -10.44 12.39
C VAL A 119 -9.47 -9.83 12.59
N LYS A 120 -9.67 -8.61 12.09
CA LYS A 120 -10.94 -7.87 12.25
C LYS A 120 -11.86 -8.02 11.03
N GLY A 121 -11.38 -8.59 9.92
CA GLY A 121 -12.09 -8.66 8.65
C GLY A 121 -12.48 -7.29 8.09
N LYS A 122 -11.66 -6.26 8.32
CA LYS A 122 -11.99 -4.87 7.97
C LYS A 122 -10.83 -4.18 7.28
N TRP A 123 -11.15 -3.25 6.40
CA TRP A 123 -10.22 -2.35 5.75
C TRP A 123 -9.83 -1.20 6.67
N GLN A 124 -8.54 -1.00 6.87
CA GLN A 124 -7.95 0.08 7.65
C GLN A 124 -7.33 1.11 6.72
N PHE A 125 -7.75 2.37 6.82
CA PHE A 125 -7.20 3.46 6.04
C PHE A 125 -5.73 3.73 6.43
N LEU A 126 -4.88 3.90 5.40
CA LEU A 126 -3.47 4.23 5.58
C LEU A 126 -3.22 5.70 5.21
N ASN A 127 -2.57 6.43 6.12
CA ASN A 127 -2.12 7.80 5.87
C ASN A 127 -0.76 7.87 5.15
N SER A 128 -0.09 6.72 4.98
CA SER A 128 1.22 6.59 4.35
C SER A 128 1.17 6.55 2.82
N TYR A 129 0.01 6.80 2.20
CA TYR A 129 -0.15 6.92 0.75
C TYR A 129 -0.30 8.38 0.37
N LYS A 130 0.70 8.91 -0.34
CA LYS A 130 0.73 10.29 -0.83
C LYS A 130 1.42 10.33 -2.19
N ASP A 131 0.94 11.18 -3.08
CA ASP A 131 1.53 11.41 -4.41
C ASP A 131 1.75 10.10 -5.18
N ASN A 132 0.81 9.17 -5.07
CA ASN A 132 0.83 7.82 -5.64
C ASN A 132 1.90 6.89 -5.04
N VAL A 133 2.56 7.27 -3.96
CA VAL A 133 3.56 6.46 -3.26
C VAL A 133 2.97 5.93 -1.96
N LEU A 134 2.97 4.62 -1.82
CA LEU A 134 2.65 3.91 -0.58
C LEU A 134 3.94 3.57 0.16
N GLU A 135 4.08 4.05 1.38
CA GLU A 135 5.11 3.58 2.31
C GLU A 135 4.53 2.44 3.16
N ALA A 136 4.93 1.22 2.83
CA ALA A 136 4.45 0.01 3.49
C ALA A 136 5.52 -0.56 4.43
N ASP A 137 5.17 -0.74 5.69
CA ASP A 137 5.98 -1.44 6.71
C ASP A 137 5.40 -2.81 7.08
N THR A 138 4.22 -3.10 6.56
CA THR A 138 3.45 -4.32 6.85
C THR A 138 3.10 -5.02 5.53
N ALA A 139 3.36 -6.31 5.46
CA ALA A 139 2.91 -7.15 4.35
C ALA A 139 1.42 -7.46 4.48
N GLY A 140 0.75 -7.72 3.35
CA GLY A 140 -0.67 -8.07 3.36
C GLY A 140 -1.41 -7.66 2.11
N GLU A 141 -2.73 -7.73 2.19
CA GLU A 141 -3.63 -7.34 1.13
C GLU A 141 -3.99 -5.85 1.26
N TYR A 142 -3.80 -5.12 0.17
CA TYR A 142 -4.08 -3.69 0.06
C TYR A 142 -5.21 -3.44 -0.94
N LEU A 143 -6.00 -2.42 -0.69
CA LEU A 143 -7.04 -1.94 -1.59
C LEU A 143 -6.73 -0.50 -2.01
N LEU A 144 -6.59 -0.30 -3.31
CA LEU A 144 -6.52 1.00 -3.97
C LEU A 144 -7.93 1.46 -4.33
N THR A 145 -8.30 2.67 -3.95
CA THR A 145 -9.64 3.21 -4.23
C THR A 145 -9.64 4.74 -4.30
N THR A 146 -10.64 5.30 -4.94
CA THR A 146 -10.96 6.74 -4.88
C THR A 146 -12.01 7.05 -3.82
N GLN A 147 -12.67 6.00 -3.27
CA GLN A 147 -13.81 6.14 -2.36
C GLN A 147 -13.37 6.18 -0.89
N ASN A 148 -14.19 6.82 -0.05
CA ASN A 148 -13.99 6.78 1.39
C ASN A 148 -14.84 5.65 1.98
N LEU A 149 -14.21 4.53 2.33
CA LEU A 149 -14.89 3.33 2.83
C LEU A 149 -15.59 3.54 4.18
N ARG A 150 -15.30 4.60 4.93
CA ARG A 150 -16.04 4.92 6.15
C ARG A 150 -17.53 5.15 5.89
N PHE A 151 -17.88 5.56 4.68
CA PHE A 151 -19.26 5.84 4.27
C PHE A 151 -19.83 4.80 3.31
N ALA A 152 -19.01 3.88 2.78
CA ALA A 152 -19.48 2.87 1.83
C ALA A 152 -20.49 1.88 2.46
N HIS A 153 -20.45 1.67 3.77
CA HIS A 153 -21.39 0.83 4.52
C HIS A 153 -22.51 1.60 5.23
N VAL A 154 -22.52 2.92 5.09
CA VAL A 154 -23.62 3.72 5.63
C VAL A 154 -24.72 3.75 4.57
N ASP A 155 -25.72 2.92 4.78
CA ASP A 155 -26.89 2.89 3.92
C ASP A 155 -27.53 4.28 3.95
N MET A 156 -27.46 5.01 2.81
CA MET A 156 -28.02 6.37 2.68
C MET A 156 -29.50 6.40 3.05
N THR A 157 -30.17 5.27 3.01
CA THR A 157 -31.59 5.10 3.45
C THR A 157 -31.75 5.45 4.91
N PHE A 158 -30.81 5.12 5.79
CA PHE A 158 -30.85 5.49 7.21
C PHE A 158 -30.69 6.99 7.43
N PHE A 159 -29.82 7.65 6.61
CA PHE A 159 -29.70 9.13 6.70
C PHE A 159 -30.98 9.83 6.26
N ILE A 160 -31.58 9.39 5.16
CA ILE A 160 -32.82 9.94 4.65
C ILE A 160 -33.96 9.71 5.65
N ALA A 161 -34.08 8.50 6.19
CA ALA A 161 -35.08 8.18 7.21
C ALA A 161 -34.88 9.02 8.47
N GLY A 162 -33.68 9.19 8.97
CA GLY A 162 -33.36 10.05 10.11
C GLY A 162 -33.74 11.51 9.87
N LEU A 163 -33.44 12.04 8.68
CA LEU A 163 -33.75 13.41 8.29
C LEU A 163 -35.29 13.64 8.21
N VAL A 164 -36.04 12.69 7.66
CA VAL A 164 -37.50 12.73 7.61
C VAL A 164 -38.12 12.76 9.02
N VAL A 165 -37.58 11.95 9.94
CA VAL A 165 -38.07 11.95 11.35
C VAL A 165 -37.79 13.29 12.02
N ILE A 166 -36.59 13.88 11.84
CA ILE A 166 -36.25 15.19 12.41
C ILE A 166 -37.16 16.28 11.87
N VAL A 167 -37.39 16.32 10.56
CA VAL A 167 -38.28 17.27 9.92
C VAL A 167 -39.74 17.09 10.44
N GLY A 168 -40.19 15.85 10.58
CA GLY A 168 -41.50 15.53 11.17
C GLY A 168 -41.65 16.06 12.59
N ILE A 169 -40.65 15.90 13.45
CA ILE A 169 -40.65 16.42 14.83
C ILE A 169 -40.70 17.95 14.83
N ILE A 170 -39.94 18.62 13.97
CA ILE A 170 -39.97 20.10 13.87
C ILE A 170 -41.32 20.60 13.43
N ILE A 171 -41.94 19.98 12.43
CA ILE A 171 -43.29 20.34 11.95
C ILE A 171 -44.31 20.12 13.07
N ALA A 172 -44.29 18.98 13.76
CA ALA A 172 -45.19 18.70 14.88
C ALA A 172 -45.01 19.73 16.00
N TYR A 173 -43.78 20.10 16.35
CA TYR A 173 -43.50 21.15 17.34
C TYR A 173 -44.07 22.50 16.94
N ILE A 174 -43.91 22.92 15.69
CA ILE A 174 -44.46 24.19 15.18
C ILE A 174 -45.98 24.19 15.23
N VAL A 175 -46.62 23.09 14.81
CA VAL A 175 -48.09 22.96 14.83
C VAL A 175 -48.63 22.99 16.24
N ILE A 176 -48.01 22.26 17.17
CA ILE A 176 -48.42 22.27 18.60
C ILE A 176 -48.24 23.66 19.19
N LYS A 177 -47.07 24.29 18.98
CA LYS A 177 -46.80 25.64 19.46
C LYS A 177 -47.82 26.66 18.92
N LYS A 178 -48.17 26.60 17.65
CA LYS A 178 -49.12 27.49 17.01
C LYS A 178 -50.55 27.25 17.53
N ARG A 179 -50.92 26.00 17.90
CA ARG A 179 -52.26 25.66 18.38
C ARG A 179 -52.48 25.96 19.86
N TYR A 180 -51.42 25.91 20.68
CA TYR A 180 -51.55 26.10 22.14
C TYR A 180 -51.04 27.44 22.68
N TRP A 181 -50.44 28.30 21.83
CA TRP A 181 -49.95 29.63 22.25
C TRP A 181 -50.91 30.77 21.88
N PHE A 182 -52.12 30.46 21.45
CA PHE A 182 -53.21 31.45 21.22
C PHE A 182 -54.27 31.38 22.29
N TRP A 183 -53.92 31.03 23.50
CA TRP A 183 -54.74 31.18 24.70
C TRP A 183 -53.94 31.93 25.75
#